data_88c54b953e2b2fe2689e91a54816a7b7
#
_entry.id   88c54b953e2b2fe2689e91a54816a7b7
#
_cell.length_a   1.000
_cell.length_b   1.000
_cell.length_c   1.000
_cell.angle_alpha   90.00
_cell.angle_beta   90.00
_cell.angle_gamma   90.00
#
_symmetry.space_group_name_H-M   'P 1'
#
loop_
_entity.id
_entity.type
_entity.pdbx_description
1 polymer ?
#
loop_
_entity_poly.entity_id
_entity_poly.type
_entity_poly.pdbx_seq_one_letter_code
_entity_poly.pdbx_strand_id
1 'polypeptide(L)'
;KKGGEFEEEHLRPNLNERKAAAIADWSGFVRAFEAKDIERLKQFPPFLDDLIWEREYHKVDWKDVPYRKTITEFMKAIDDEVLVPVNLGAFASLKEAKRVLAQDAVGFSSFDAGTADMEVLNDPDKPCYGQFGGQYSFMVNLALIQAVAKHLGLNAVTIETQREFVGSRLGTNVMTLMDLLACHPMVGSKVQPWELDRLTVKTIRTLNETYESPYQRKIEFPLRSEMPAEERDAAQGILLSLKPNGIPDTIAYVTEEELSQAQPELENLGYEREAVLMALGAPPSPVEYYHFACRP
;
A
#
# COMPACT_ATOMS: atom_id res chain seq x y z
N LYS A 1 3.97 -15.32 -19.06
CA LYS A 1 3.66 -16.56 -19.82
C LYS A 1 3.66 -16.21 -21.30
N LYS A 2 4.31 -16.99 -22.14
CA LYS A 2 4.42 -16.74 -23.59
C LYS A 2 4.34 -18.05 -24.37
N GLY A 3 3.31 -18.19 -25.19
CA GLY A 3 3.12 -19.39 -26.02
C GLY A 3 3.09 -20.71 -25.24
N GLY A 4 2.62 -20.70 -23.98
CA GLY A 4 2.59 -21.85 -23.08
C GLY A 4 3.90 -22.10 -22.30
N GLU A 5 4.99 -21.37 -22.58
CA GLU A 5 6.20 -21.37 -21.77
C GLU A 5 6.13 -20.28 -20.68
N PHE A 6 6.86 -20.50 -19.58
CA PHE A 6 6.96 -19.52 -18.49
C PHE A 6 8.34 -18.89 -18.48
N GLU A 7 8.35 -17.57 -18.41
CA GLU A 7 9.55 -16.76 -18.23
C GLU A 7 9.43 -15.98 -16.94
N GLU A 8 10.54 -15.70 -16.29
CA GLU A 8 10.65 -14.81 -15.14
C GLU A 8 11.29 -13.49 -15.57
N GLU A 9 10.75 -12.38 -15.06
CA GLU A 9 11.34 -11.07 -15.28
C GLU A 9 12.40 -10.80 -14.23
N HIS A 10 13.58 -10.43 -14.69
CA HIS A 10 14.68 -9.97 -13.86
C HIS A 10 14.84 -8.46 -14.04
N LEU A 11 14.96 -7.75 -12.93
CA LEU A 11 15.31 -6.34 -12.93
C LEU A 11 16.80 -6.18 -12.69
N ARG A 12 17.53 -5.76 -13.71
CA ARG A 12 18.96 -5.52 -13.65
C ARG A 12 19.22 -4.04 -13.40
N PRO A 13 19.89 -3.67 -12.28
CA PRO A 13 20.26 -2.29 -12.05
C PRO A 13 21.37 -1.85 -13.03
N ASN A 14 21.14 -0.74 -13.70
CA ASN A 14 22.15 -0.08 -14.53
C ASN A 14 22.35 1.35 -14.00
N LEU A 15 23.58 1.67 -13.60
CA LEU A 15 23.93 2.98 -13.11
C LEU A 15 24.43 3.86 -14.25
N ASN A 16 23.85 5.04 -14.39
CA ASN A 16 24.35 6.03 -15.34
C ASN A 16 25.84 6.32 -15.09
N GLU A 17 26.66 6.25 -16.15
CA GLU A 17 28.13 6.42 -16.05
C GLU A 17 28.56 7.73 -15.37
N ARG A 18 27.81 8.83 -15.58
CA ARG A 18 28.09 10.12 -14.92
C ARG A 18 27.84 10.05 -13.41
N LYS A 19 26.81 9.32 -13.00
CA LYS A 19 26.47 9.11 -11.59
C LYS A 19 27.46 8.16 -10.93
N ALA A 20 27.86 7.10 -11.64
CA ALA A 20 28.90 6.17 -11.20
C ALA A 20 30.23 6.91 -10.96
N ALA A 21 30.59 7.83 -11.86
CA ALA A 21 31.82 8.66 -11.73
C ALA A 21 31.76 9.61 -10.52
N ALA A 22 30.58 9.95 -10.01
CA ALA A 22 30.45 10.77 -8.79
C ALA A 22 30.84 10.01 -7.51
N ILE A 23 30.90 8.68 -7.55
CA ILE A 23 31.35 7.85 -6.43
C ILE A 23 32.86 7.65 -6.56
N ALA A 24 33.63 8.56 -5.97
CA ALA A 24 35.10 8.56 -6.06
C ALA A 24 35.75 7.35 -5.38
N ASP A 25 35.10 6.77 -4.36
CA ASP A 25 35.62 5.63 -3.59
C ASP A 25 34.63 4.47 -3.55
N TRP A 26 34.49 3.75 -4.66
CA TRP A 26 33.65 2.54 -4.75
C TRP A 26 34.05 1.46 -3.71
N SER A 27 35.34 1.28 -3.50
CA SER A 27 35.83 0.30 -2.52
C SER A 27 35.40 0.67 -1.10
N GLY A 28 35.43 1.96 -0.76
CA GLY A 28 34.93 2.48 0.50
C GLY A 28 33.44 2.32 0.64
N PHE A 29 32.68 2.58 -0.42
CA PHE A 29 31.24 2.35 -0.45
C PHE A 29 30.89 0.88 -0.19
N VAL A 30 31.51 -0.04 -0.93
CA VAL A 30 31.25 -1.49 -0.77
C VAL A 30 31.58 -1.94 0.65
N ARG A 31 32.72 -1.55 1.22
CA ARG A 31 33.08 -1.89 2.60
C ARG A 31 32.09 -1.34 3.62
N ALA A 32 31.63 -0.09 3.44
CA ALA A 32 30.63 0.50 4.32
C ALA A 32 29.29 -0.23 4.23
N PHE A 33 28.89 -0.63 3.02
CA PHE A 33 27.66 -1.40 2.78
C PHE A 33 27.71 -2.78 3.44
N GLU A 34 28.81 -3.53 3.25
CA GLU A 34 29.01 -4.85 3.87
C GLU A 34 29.06 -4.76 5.41
N ALA A 35 29.72 -3.72 5.93
CA ALA A 35 29.80 -3.45 7.36
C ALA A 35 28.50 -2.88 7.96
N LYS A 36 27.49 -2.54 7.14
CA LYS A 36 26.27 -1.82 7.54
C LYS A 36 26.56 -0.50 8.27
N ASP A 37 27.63 0.18 7.87
CA ASP A 37 28.05 1.46 8.44
C ASP A 37 27.21 2.59 7.84
N ILE A 38 26.07 2.87 8.48
CA ILE A 38 25.10 3.85 8.01
C ILE A 38 25.69 5.26 7.95
N GLU A 39 26.52 5.64 8.94
CA GLU A 39 27.10 6.99 9.01
C GLU A 39 28.09 7.23 7.86
N ARG A 40 28.84 6.20 7.50
CA ARG A 40 29.72 6.28 6.33
C ARG A 40 28.94 6.23 5.02
N LEU A 41 27.88 5.43 4.93
CA LEU A 41 27.03 5.38 3.72
C LEU A 41 26.38 6.72 3.40
N LYS A 42 25.96 7.49 4.41
CA LYS A 42 25.42 8.85 4.23
C LYS A 42 26.40 9.87 3.62
N GLN A 43 27.68 9.57 3.63
CA GLN A 43 28.71 10.44 3.06
C GLN A 43 28.87 10.26 1.55
N PHE A 44 28.33 9.18 0.99
CA PHE A 44 28.34 8.96 -0.45
C PHE A 44 27.18 9.69 -1.14
N PRO A 45 27.35 10.09 -2.40
CA PRO A 45 26.25 10.69 -3.16
C PRO A 45 25.05 9.73 -3.24
N PRO A 46 23.82 10.22 -3.11
CA PRO A 46 22.64 9.39 -3.34
C PRO A 46 22.57 9.00 -4.82
N PHE A 47 22.40 7.73 -5.13
CA PHE A 47 22.33 7.21 -6.49
C PHE A 47 21.22 6.18 -6.71
N LEU A 48 20.57 5.72 -5.66
CA LEU A 48 19.53 4.69 -5.76
C LEU A 48 18.31 5.15 -6.57
N ASP A 49 17.98 6.44 -6.48
CA ASP A 49 16.88 7.04 -7.25
C ASP A 49 17.25 7.26 -8.73
N ASP A 50 18.54 7.19 -9.03
CA ASP A 50 19.09 7.38 -10.39
C ASP A 50 19.41 6.06 -11.11
N LEU A 51 19.11 4.91 -10.48
CA LEU A 51 19.27 3.61 -11.11
C LEU A 51 18.24 3.43 -12.23
N ILE A 52 18.74 3.06 -13.40
CA ILE A 52 17.91 2.61 -14.51
C ILE A 52 17.77 1.11 -14.38
N TRP A 53 16.55 0.62 -14.36
CA TRP A 53 16.27 -0.80 -14.25
C TRP A 53 15.94 -1.35 -15.63
N GLU A 54 16.83 -2.22 -16.14
CA GLU A 54 16.63 -2.95 -17.38
C GLU A 54 15.87 -4.24 -17.09
N ARG A 55 14.88 -4.56 -17.93
CA ARG A 55 14.09 -5.78 -17.82
C ARG A 55 14.72 -6.84 -18.70
N GLU A 56 15.02 -7.98 -18.13
CA GLU A 56 15.49 -9.17 -18.83
C GLU A 56 14.53 -10.32 -18.54
N TYR A 57 14.27 -11.19 -19.54
CA TYR A 57 13.37 -12.31 -19.40
C TYR A 57 14.15 -13.60 -19.56
N HIS A 58 14.02 -14.49 -18.60
CA HIS A 58 14.71 -15.78 -18.57
C HIS A 58 13.69 -16.91 -18.40
N LYS A 59 13.99 -18.10 -18.95
CA LYS A 59 13.17 -19.30 -18.68
C LYS A 59 13.19 -19.61 -17.19
N VAL A 60 12.02 -19.89 -16.63
CA VAL A 60 11.89 -20.25 -15.22
C VAL A 60 12.64 -21.55 -14.92
N ASP A 61 13.57 -21.50 -13.99
CA ASP A 61 14.15 -22.71 -13.41
C ASP A 61 13.23 -23.26 -12.30
N TRP A 62 12.46 -24.26 -12.65
CA TRP A 62 11.49 -24.86 -11.74
C TRP A 62 12.10 -25.72 -10.64
N LYS A 63 13.42 -25.92 -10.63
CA LYS A 63 14.08 -26.83 -9.70
C LYS A 63 13.88 -26.41 -8.24
N ASP A 64 14.01 -25.11 -7.97
CA ASP A 64 13.94 -24.56 -6.63
C ASP A 64 12.63 -23.81 -6.35
N VAL A 65 11.66 -23.81 -7.30
CA VAL A 65 10.37 -23.17 -7.12
C VAL A 65 9.40 -24.09 -6.35
N PRO A 66 9.02 -23.71 -5.11
CA PRO A 66 8.07 -24.49 -4.32
C PRO A 66 6.66 -24.42 -4.94
N TYR A 67 5.82 -25.41 -4.63
CA TYR A 67 4.42 -25.48 -5.10
C TYR A 67 4.26 -25.40 -6.63
N ARG A 68 5.24 -25.86 -7.40
CA ARG A 68 5.26 -25.80 -8.86
C ARG A 68 3.93 -26.22 -9.50
N LYS A 69 3.32 -27.33 -9.04
CA LYS A 69 2.04 -27.81 -9.59
C LYS A 69 0.92 -26.82 -9.39
N THR A 70 0.82 -26.23 -8.19
CA THR A 70 -0.20 -25.21 -7.86
C THR A 70 -0.01 -23.96 -8.69
N ILE A 71 1.24 -23.48 -8.82
CA ILE A 71 1.57 -22.32 -9.65
C ILE A 71 1.22 -22.57 -11.11
N THR A 72 1.67 -23.72 -11.68
CA THR A 72 1.40 -24.02 -13.09
C THR A 72 -0.09 -24.21 -13.37
N GLU A 73 -0.87 -24.73 -12.43
CA GLU A 73 -2.32 -24.85 -12.58
C GLU A 73 -2.98 -23.46 -12.53
N PHE A 74 -2.60 -22.63 -11.59
CA PHE A 74 -3.07 -21.24 -11.50
C PHE A 74 -2.80 -20.46 -12.79
N MET A 75 -1.58 -20.60 -13.33
CA MET A 75 -1.15 -19.90 -14.55
C MET A 75 -1.90 -20.32 -15.81
N LYS A 76 -2.69 -21.40 -15.78
CA LYS A 76 -3.59 -21.74 -16.91
C LYS A 76 -4.70 -20.72 -17.11
N ALA A 77 -5.15 -20.07 -16.02
CA ALA A 77 -6.18 -19.03 -16.05
C ALA A 77 -5.59 -17.64 -16.36
N ILE A 78 -4.29 -17.52 -16.53
CA ILE A 78 -3.61 -16.27 -16.90
C ILE A 78 -3.38 -16.25 -18.41
N ASP A 79 -3.66 -15.11 -19.01
CA ASP A 79 -3.47 -14.88 -20.43
C ASP A 79 -1.99 -14.88 -20.84
N ASP A 80 -1.71 -15.07 -22.12
CA ASP A 80 -0.35 -14.97 -22.63
C ASP A 80 0.15 -13.51 -22.62
N GLU A 81 1.44 -13.33 -22.47
CA GLU A 81 2.15 -12.05 -22.40
C GLU A 81 1.79 -11.17 -21.19
N VAL A 82 1.16 -11.75 -20.17
CA VAL A 82 0.85 -11.07 -18.91
C VAL A 82 1.89 -11.41 -17.85
N LEU A 83 2.39 -10.39 -17.16
CA LEU A 83 3.26 -10.52 -15.99
C LEU A 83 2.40 -10.73 -14.74
N VAL A 84 2.72 -11.75 -13.94
CA VAL A 84 1.98 -12.07 -12.71
C VAL A 84 2.93 -12.26 -11.55
N PRO A 85 2.73 -11.60 -10.41
CA PRO A 85 3.54 -11.81 -9.22
C PRO A 85 3.40 -13.23 -8.67
N VAL A 86 4.53 -13.84 -8.32
CA VAL A 86 4.63 -15.11 -7.59
C VAL A 86 5.37 -14.86 -6.30
N ASN A 87 4.62 -14.62 -5.21
CA ASN A 87 5.15 -14.16 -3.93
C ASN A 87 5.70 -15.33 -3.10
N LEU A 88 6.89 -15.85 -3.43
CA LEU A 88 7.51 -17.00 -2.77
C LEU A 88 7.69 -16.81 -1.25
N GLY A 89 7.98 -15.58 -0.81
CA GLY A 89 8.08 -15.24 0.61
C GLY A 89 6.75 -15.44 1.36
N ALA A 90 5.62 -15.10 0.74
CA ALA A 90 4.29 -15.34 1.31
C ALA A 90 4.00 -16.85 1.45
N PHE A 91 4.41 -17.66 0.48
CA PHE A 91 4.25 -19.11 0.57
C PHE A 91 5.08 -19.72 1.70
N ALA A 92 6.31 -19.22 1.91
CA ALA A 92 7.15 -19.62 3.04
C ALA A 92 6.49 -19.23 4.37
N SER A 93 5.91 -18.03 4.47
CA SER A 93 5.18 -17.56 5.65
C SER A 93 3.95 -18.42 5.96
N LEU A 94 3.16 -18.79 4.95
CA LEU A 94 2.03 -19.71 5.12
C LEU A 94 2.44 -21.09 5.61
N LYS A 95 3.53 -21.64 5.03
CA LYS A 95 4.08 -22.92 5.47
C LYS A 95 4.52 -22.88 6.93
N GLU A 96 5.16 -21.78 7.32
CA GLU A 96 5.63 -21.60 8.68
C GLU A 96 4.45 -21.36 9.65
N ALA A 97 3.47 -20.55 9.26
CA ALA A 97 2.24 -20.37 10.02
C ALA A 97 1.56 -21.71 10.29
N LYS A 98 1.37 -22.55 9.27
CA LYS A 98 0.83 -23.90 9.43
C LYS A 98 1.63 -24.74 10.43
N ARG A 99 2.96 -24.62 10.43
CA ARG A 99 3.84 -25.39 11.32
C ARG A 99 3.71 -24.97 12.78
N VAL A 100 3.50 -23.69 13.06
CA VAL A 100 3.48 -23.15 14.43
C VAL A 100 2.08 -23.02 15.03
N LEU A 101 1.04 -22.96 14.21
CA LEU A 101 -0.34 -22.86 14.69
C LEU A 101 -0.81 -24.21 15.26
N ALA A 102 -1.33 -24.18 16.48
CA ALA A 102 -2.07 -25.31 17.06
C ALA A 102 -3.42 -25.49 16.36
N GLN A 103 -4.04 -26.66 16.48
CA GLN A 103 -5.33 -26.96 15.84
C GLN A 103 -6.49 -26.08 16.33
N ASP A 104 -6.39 -25.58 17.56
CA ASP A 104 -7.34 -24.68 18.20
C ASP A 104 -6.97 -23.19 18.06
N ALA A 105 -5.93 -22.88 17.30
CA ALA A 105 -5.51 -21.49 17.08
C ALA A 105 -6.60 -20.70 16.33
N VAL A 106 -6.72 -19.42 16.66
CA VAL A 106 -7.64 -18.49 16.00
C VAL A 106 -7.35 -18.37 14.50
N GLY A 107 -6.08 -18.47 14.11
CA GLY A 107 -5.65 -18.49 12.73
C GLY A 107 -4.41 -17.64 12.49
N PHE A 108 -4.08 -17.49 11.22
CA PHE A 108 -3.08 -16.57 10.70
C PHE A 108 -3.78 -15.43 9.98
N SER A 109 -3.31 -14.22 10.16
CA SER A 109 -3.85 -13.01 9.55
C SER A 109 -2.72 -12.11 9.08
N SER A 110 -2.86 -11.53 7.90
CA SER A 110 -1.92 -10.54 7.35
C SER A 110 -2.66 -9.48 6.53
N PHE A 111 -2.05 -8.30 6.44
CA PHE A 111 -2.50 -7.21 5.57
C PHE A 111 -1.39 -6.87 4.61
N ASP A 112 -1.72 -6.72 3.33
CA ASP A 112 -0.76 -6.30 2.32
C ASP A 112 -1.47 -5.71 1.09
N ALA A 113 -0.72 -4.94 0.29
CA ALA A 113 -1.21 -4.36 -0.95
C ALA A 113 -1.19 -5.38 -2.08
N GLY A 114 -2.33 -5.58 -2.74
CA GLY A 114 -2.40 -6.57 -3.80
C GLY A 114 -3.77 -6.70 -4.42
N THR A 115 -4.04 -7.87 -5.02
CA THR A 115 -5.36 -8.20 -5.56
C THR A 115 -5.62 -9.71 -5.50
N ALA A 116 -6.90 -10.06 -5.38
CA ALA A 116 -7.42 -11.41 -5.61
C ALA A 116 -8.22 -11.51 -6.91
N ASP A 117 -8.44 -10.38 -7.60
CA ASP A 117 -9.25 -10.30 -8.80
C ASP A 117 -8.47 -10.83 -10.02
N MET A 118 -9.05 -11.82 -10.70
CA MET A 118 -8.46 -12.42 -11.89
C MET A 118 -8.49 -11.50 -13.12
N GLU A 119 -9.43 -10.57 -13.21
CA GLU A 119 -9.47 -9.58 -14.28
C GLU A 119 -8.29 -8.61 -14.12
N VAL A 120 -8.04 -8.13 -12.90
CA VAL A 120 -6.88 -7.30 -12.57
C VAL A 120 -5.58 -8.07 -12.81
N LEU A 121 -5.51 -9.35 -12.42
CA LEU A 121 -4.31 -10.17 -12.65
C LEU A 121 -4.02 -10.42 -14.13
N ASN A 122 -5.02 -10.40 -14.98
CA ASN A 122 -4.90 -10.54 -16.43
C ASN A 122 -4.71 -9.21 -17.18
N ASP A 123 -4.82 -8.07 -16.50
CA ASP A 123 -4.53 -6.77 -17.08
C ASP A 123 -3.01 -6.64 -17.34
N PRO A 124 -2.54 -6.50 -18.59
CA PRO A 124 -1.13 -6.32 -18.89
C PRO A 124 -0.56 -4.99 -18.36
N ASP A 125 -1.39 -4.00 -18.16
CA ASP A 125 -1.01 -2.65 -17.71
C ASP A 125 -1.06 -2.48 -16.19
N LYS A 126 -1.44 -3.53 -15.45
CA LYS A 126 -1.48 -3.46 -13.98
C LYS A 126 -0.12 -3.16 -13.36
N PRO A 127 -0.07 -2.42 -12.25
CA PRO A 127 1.17 -2.16 -11.53
C PRO A 127 1.62 -3.41 -10.76
N CYS A 128 2.47 -4.27 -11.37
CA CYS A 128 3.02 -5.44 -10.69
C CYS A 128 4.00 -5.06 -9.58
N TYR A 129 4.67 -3.93 -9.70
CA TYR A 129 5.59 -3.38 -8.71
C TYR A 129 5.74 -1.87 -8.88
N GLY A 130 6.19 -1.21 -7.81
CA GLY A 130 6.55 0.21 -7.80
C GLY A 130 7.89 0.44 -7.13
N GLN A 131 8.55 1.54 -7.45
CA GLN A 131 9.79 1.95 -6.83
C GLN A 131 9.51 3.12 -5.87
N PHE A 132 9.92 2.97 -4.63
CA PHE A 132 9.76 3.98 -3.58
C PHE A 132 11.08 4.13 -2.82
N GLY A 133 11.70 5.31 -2.89
CA GLY A 133 12.95 5.60 -2.19
C GLY A 133 14.07 4.59 -2.50
N GLY A 134 14.20 4.16 -3.76
CA GLY A 134 15.19 3.19 -4.20
C GLY A 134 14.88 1.73 -3.86
N GLN A 135 13.72 1.45 -3.27
CA GLN A 135 13.25 0.09 -2.97
C GLN A 135 12.10 -0.30 -3.90
N TYR A 136 12.03 -1.59 -4.24
CA TYR A 136 10.89 -2.15 -4.94
C TYR A 136 9.85 -2.68 -3.98
N SER A 137 8.61 -2.30 -4.22
CA SER A 137 7.42 -2.90 -3.61
C SER A 137 6.68 -3.68 -4.69
N PHE A 138 6.36 -4.94 -4.41
CA PHE A 138 5.68 -5.82 -5.36
C PHE A 138 4.25 -6.04 -4.91
N MET A 139 3.33 -6.00 -5.88
CA MET A 139 1.93 -6.35 -5.65
C MET A 139 1.81 -7.81 -5.17
N VAL A 140 0.96 -8.04 -4.19
CA VAL A 140 0.68 -9.38 -3.68
C VAL A 140 -0.45 -10.04 -4.49
N ASN A 141 -0.16 -11.22 -5.03
CA ASN A 141 -1.14 -12.06 -5.72
C ASN A 141 -1.90 -12.93 -4.72
N LEU A 142 -2.97 -12.39 -4.15
CA LEU A 142 -3.75 -13.05 -3.11
C LEU A 142 -4.52 -14.27 -3.63
N ALA A 143 -4.91 -14.29 -4.91
CA ALA A 143 -5.55 -15.45 -5.53
C ALA A 143 -4.60 -16.67 -5.57
N LEU A 144 -3.33 -16.45 -5.93
CA LEU A 144 -2.33 -17.53 -5.91
C LEU A 144 -1.97 -17.94 -4.47
N ILE A 145 -1.87 -16.99 -3.55
CA ILE A 145 -1.67 -17.26 -2.11
C ILE A 145 -2.81 -18.12 -1.57
N GLN A 146 -4.07 -17.83 -1.93
CA GLN A 146 -5.21 -18.66 -1.56
C GLN A 146 -5.09 -20.10 -2.11
N ALA A 147 -4.66 -20.25 -3.36
CA ALA A 147 -4.45 -21.56 -3.95
C ALA A 147 -3.38 -22.35 -3.20
N VAL A 148 -2.28 -21.72 -2.79
CA VAL A 148 -1.21 -22.34 -1.99
C VAL A 148 -1.69 -22.65 -0.58
N ALA A 149 -2.46 -21.78 0.07
CA ALA A 149 -3.04 -22.04 1.39
C ALA A 149 -3.94 -23.28 1.37
N LYS A 150 -4.80 -23.41 0.37
CA LYS A 150 -5.63 -24.61 0.15
C LYS A 150 -4.79 -25.86 -0.10
N HIS A 151 -3.73 -25.76 -0.90
CA HIS A 151 -2.79 -26.87 -1.14
C HIS A 151 -2.11 -27.32 0.18
N LEU A 152 -1.80 -26.39 1.06
CA LEU A 152 -1.26 -26.68 2.38
C LEU A 152 -2.31 -27.29 3.35
N GLY A 153 -3.57 -27.34 2.96
CA GLY A 153 -4.67 -27.82 3.82
C GLY A 153 -5.06 -26.81 4.89
N LEU A 154 -4.80 -25.52 4.68
CA LEU A 154 -5.33 -24.46 5.50
C LEU A 154 -6.81 -24.22 5.14
N ASN A 155 -7.61 -23.98 6.15
CA ASN A 155 -9.06 -23.89 6.03
C ASN A 155 -9.54 -22.44 6.27
N ALA A 156 -10.83 -22.19 6.02
CA ALA A 156 -11.48 -20.90 6.23
C ALA A 156 -10.65 -19.72 5.69
N VAL A 157 -10.13 -19.88 4.46
CA VAL A 157 -9.36 -18.83 3.81
C VAL A 157 -10.29 -17.71 3.42
N THR A 158 -10.09 -16.53 4.01
CA THR A 158 -10.82 -15.28 3.74
C THR A 158 -9.88 -14.29 3.09
N ILE A 159 -10.38 -13.57 2.09
CA ILE A 159 -9.73 -12.43 1.47
C ILE A 159 -10.80 -11.34 1.39
N GLU A 160 -10.54 -10.23 2.00
CA GLU A 160 -11.41 -9.06 2.03
C GLU A 160 -10.55 -7.79 1.96
N THR A 161 -11.07 -6.70 1.45
CA THR A 161 -10.35 -5.43 1.48
C THR A 161 -10.18 -4.97 2.93
N GLN A 162 -9.17 -4.15 3.19
CA GLN A 162 -9.00 -3.57 4.53
C GLN A 162 -10.21 -2.72 4.93
N ARG A 163 -10.83 -2.05 3.97
CA ARG A 163 -12.07 -1.30 4.17
C ARG A 163 -13.23 -2.19 4.62
N GLU A 164 -13.46 -3.33 3.94
CA GLU A 164 -14.47 -4.31 4.32
C GLU A 164 -14.19 -4.90 5.70
N PHE A 165 -12.92 -5.23 5.98
CA PHE A 165 -12.52 -5.73 7.31
C PHE A 165 -12.86 -4.74 8.42
N VAL A 166 -12.51 -3.46 8.26
CA VAL A 166 -12.79 -2.41 9.25
C VAL A 166 -14.29 -2.18 9.36
N GLY A 167 -14.98 -1.99 8.24
CA GLY A 167 -16.42 -1.73 8.20
C GLY A 167 -17.22 -2.86 8.83
N SER A 168 -16.89 -4.12 8.53
CA SER A 168 -17.58 -5.29 9.11
C SER A 168 -17.39 -5.39 10.63
N ARG A 169 -16.24 -4.98 11.15
CA ARG A 169 -15.95 -4.96 12.59
C ARG A 169 -16.69 -3.83 13.32
N LEU A 170 -16.90 -2.70 12.65
CA LEU A 170 -17.62 -1.55 13.18
C LEU A 170 -19.14 -1.62 12.92
N GLY A 171 -19.57 -2.52 12.03
CA GLY A 171 -20.99 -2.67 11.66
C GLY A 171 -21.52 -1.51 10.79
N THR A 172 -20.64 -0.82 10.06
CA THR A 172 -20.97 0.33 9.22
C THR A 172 -20.06 0.41 7.99
N ASN A 173 -20.47 1.18 6.99
CA ASN A 173 -19.59 1.55 5.89
C ASN A 173 -18.50 2.49 6.38
N VAL A 174 -17.32 2.38 5.79
CA VAL A 174 -16.17 3.25 6.08
C VAL A 174 -15.56 3.78 4.81
N MET A 175 -14.94 4.95 4.93
CA MET A 175 -14.19 5.62 3.87
C MET A 175 -12.81 5.99 4.39
N THR A 176 -11.78 5.95 3.55
CA THR A 176 -10.49 6.51 3.95
C THR A 176 -10.52 8.04 3.89
N LEU A 177 -9.67 8.68 4.70
CA LEU A 177 -9.47 10.13 4.63
C LEU A 177 -9.03 10.58 3.22
N MET A 178 -8.23 9.75 2.54
CA MET A 178 -7.75 10.05 1.19
C MET A 178 -8.89 10.01 0.17
N ASP A 179 -9.80 9.04 0.28
CA ASP A 179 -10.99 8.97 -0.58
C ASP A 179 -11.91 10.17 -0.35
N LEU A 180 -12.10 10.56 0.92
CA LEU A 180 -12.86 11.76 1.25
C LEU A 180 -12.23 13.01 0.64
N LEU A 181 -10.92 13.20 0.80
CA LEU A 181 -10.20 14.32 0.19
C LEU A 181 -10.33 14.33 -1.33
N ALA A 182 -10.29 13.15 -1.97
CA ALA A 182 -10.45 13.02 -3.42
C ALA A 182 -11.83 13.48 -3.92
N CYS A 183 -12.87 13.48 -3.07
CA CYS A 183 -14.19 13.99 -3.41
C CYS A 183 -14.26 15.52 -3.50
N HIS A 184 -13.26 16.24 -2.97
CA HIS A 184 -13.30 17.69 -2.97
C HIS A 184 -12.98 18.29 -4.34
N PRO A 185 -13.75 19.26 -4.87
CA PRO A 185 -13.54 19.82 -6.21
C PRO A 185 -12.16 20.46 -6.41
N MET A 186 -11.50 20.87 -5.33
CA MET A 186 -10.14 21.40 -5.35
C MET A 186 -9.11 20.35 -5.77
N VAL A 187 -9.36 19.06 -5.50
CA VAL A 187 -8.47 17.96 -5.89
C VAL A 187 -8.64 17.73 -7.39
N GLY A 188 -7.54 17.79 -8.13
CA GLY A 188 -7.56 17.74 -9.61
C GLY A 188 -7.66 19.09 -10.30
N SER A 189 -7.90 20.19 -9.57
CA SER A 189 -7.76 21.54 -10.08
C SER A 189 -6.31 22.04 -10.02
N LYS A 190 -6.00 23.11 -10.75
CA LYS A 190 -4.66 23.72 -10.74
C LYS A 190 -4.45 24.61 -9.50
N VAL A 191 -4.43 23.98 -8.33
CA VAL A 191 -4.13 24.66 -7.06
C VAL A 191 -2.69 24.40 -6.62
N GLN A 192 -2.18 25.23 -5.73
CA GLN A 192 -0.86 25.00 -5.14
C GLN A 192 -0.91 23.79 -4.20
N PRO A 193 0.12 22.94 -4.15
CA PRO A 193 0.14 21.77 -3.28
C PRO A 193 -0.11 22.07 -1.80
N TRP A 194 0.33 23.23 -1.29
CA TRP A 194 0.08 23.66 0.09
C TRP A 194 -1.39 24.03 0.37
N GLU A 195 -2.17 24.37 -0.66
CA GLU A 195 -3.61 24.61 -0.51
C GLU A 195 -4.35 23.30 -0.21
N LEU A 196 -3.87 22.18 -0.78
CA LEU A 196 -4.37 20.84 -0.44
C LEU A 196 -4.01 20.48 1.00
N ASP A 197 -2.80 20.81 1.46
CA ASP A 197 -2.42 20.58 2.86
C ASP A 197 -3.35 21.39 3.81
N ARG A 198 -3.67 22.64 3.46
CA ARG A 198 -4.61 23.45 4.21
C ARG A 198 -6.01 22.84 4.26
N LEU A 199 -6.51 22.35 3.13
CA LEU A 199 -7.78 21.63 3.06
C LEU A 199 -7.72 20.37 3.95
N THR A 200 -6.66 19.58 3.84
CA THR A 200 -6.47 18.37 4.64
C THR A 200 -6.51 18.65 6.12
N VAL A 201 -5.79 19.66 6.60
CA VAL A 201 -5.78 20.04 8.02
C VAL A 201 -7.17 20.48 8.51
N LYS A 202 -7.93 21.24 7.69
CA LYS A 202 -9.30 21.61 8.00
C LYS A 202 -10.24 20.43 8.04
N THR A 203 -10.13 19.52 7.08
CA THR A 203 -10.92 18.27 7.04
C THR A 203 -10.61 17.39 8.26
N ILE A 204 -9.33 17.24 8.61
CA ILE A 204 -8.91 16.51 9.82
C ILE A 204 -9.56 17.14 11.06
N ARG A 205 -9.56 18.47 11.18
CA ARG A 205 -10.20 19.16 12.31
C ARG A 205 -11.69 18.83 12.39
N THR A 206 -12.40 18.95 11.28
CA THR A 206 -13.84 18.67 11.21
C THR A 206 -14.15 17.24 11.66
N LEU A 207 -13.39 16.26 11.18
CA LEU A 207 -13.55 14.87 11.57
C LEU A 207 -13.12 14.61 13.02
N ASN A 208 -12.08 15.30 13.51
CA ASN A 208 -11.60 15.15 14.88
C ASN A 208 -12.64 15.53 15.94
N GLU A 209 -13.60 16.38 15.60
CA GLU A 209 -14.71 16.75 16.49
C GLU A 209 -15.71 15.62 16.68
N THR A 210 -15.93 14.80 15.65
CA THR A 210 -16.89 13.68 15.63
C THR A 210 -16.25 12.32 15.92
N TYR A 211 -14.94 12.20 15.67
CA TYR A 211 -14.20 10.94 15.78
C TYR A 211 -13.92 10.55 17.23
N GLU A 212 -14.29 9.34 17.60
CA GLU A 212 -14.00 8.75 18.91
C GLU A 212 -12.98 7.61 18.76
N SER A 213 -11.91 7.68 19.51
CA SER A 213 -10.85 6.66 19.51
C SER A 213 -10.43 6.32 20.95
N PRO A 214 -10.15 5.05 21.24
CA PRO A 214 -9.56 4.64 22.51
C PRO A 214 -8.11 5.10 22.67
N TYR A 215 -7.47 5.57 21.60
CA TYR A 215 -6.09 5.99 21.61
C TYR A 215 -5.96 7.47 21.97
N GLN A 216 -5.00 7.76 22.84
CA GLN A 216 -4.71 9.13 23.31
C GLN A 216 -3.41 9.63 22.64
N ARG A 217 -3.39 9.70 21.31
CA ARG A 217 -2.23 10.18 20.54
C ARG A 217 -2.56 11.48 19.82
N LYS A 218 -1.57 12.38 19.80
CA LYS A 218 -1.63 13.57 18.96
C LYS A 218 -1.70 13.18 17.49
N ILE A 219 -2.51 13.92 16.76
CA ILE A 219 -2.53 13.87 15.30
C ILE A 219 -1.44 14.81 14.81
N GLU A 220 -0.57 14.29 13.95
CA GLU A 220 0.51 15.03 13.31
C GLU A 220 0.30 15.00 11.80
N PHE A 221 0.46 16.14 11.16
CA PHE A 221 0.39 16.25 9.71
C PHE A 221 1.57 17.11 9.22
N PRO A 222 2.41 16.62 8.31
CA PRO A 222 3.54 17.39 7.80
C PRO A 222 3.06 18.47 6.82
N LEU A 223 3.33 19.73 7.16
CA LEU A 223 3.03 20.86 6.28
C LEU A 223 4.19 21.11 5.32
N ARG A 224 3.91 21.35 4.05
CA ARG A 224 4.91 21.65 3.02
C ARG A 224 5.63 22.95 3.28
N SER A 225 6.91 22.98 2.89
CA SER A 225 7.79 24.15 3.07
C SER A 225 7.36 25.37 2.25
N GLU A 226 6.65 25.18 1.16
CA GLU A 226 6.18 26.23 0.24
C GLU A 226 4.94 26.96 0.77
N MET A 227 4.31 26.46 1.83
CA MET A 227 3.15 27.13 2.44
C MET A 227 3.54 28.52 2.98
N PRO A 228 2.79 29.58 2.67
CA PRO A 228 3.01 30.92 3.23
C PRO A 228 3.01 30.90 4.77
N ALA A 229 3.83 31.74 5.40
CA ALA A 229 4.04 31.71 6.85
C ALA A 229 2.73 31.89 7.63
N GLU A 230 1.88 32.83 7.24
CA GLU A 230 0.58 33.09 7.88
C GLU A 230 -0.34 31.86 7.80
N GLU A 231 -0.42 31.21 6.64
CA GLU A 231 -1.22 29.99 6.44
C GLU A 231 -0.65 28.80 7.23
N ARG A 232 0.67 28.72 7.31
CA ARG A 232 1.36 27.70 8.10
C ARG A 232 1.07 27.87 9.59
N ASP A 233 1.16 29.09 10.11
CA ASP A 233 0.88 29.38 11.51
C ASP A 233 -0.59 29.05 11.84
N ALA A 234 -1.51 29.39 10.94
CA ALA A 234 -2.92 29.04 11.08
C ALA A 234 -3.14 27.51 11.07
N ALA A 235 -2.50 26.78 10.14
CA ALA A 235 -2.59 25.33 10.07
C ALA A 235 -1.96 24.64 11.29
N GLN A 236 -0.82 25.13 11.77
CA GLN A 236 -0.19 24.64 13.00
C GLN A 236 -1.07 24.91 14.23
N GLY A 237 -1.72 26.09 14.29
CA GLY A 237 -2.70 26.41 15.34
C GLY A 237 -3.85 25.40 15.39
N ILE A 238 -4.37 25.00 14.21
CA ILE A 238 -5.39 23.96 14.12
C ILE A 238 -4.84 22.64 14.64
N LEU A 239 -3.68 22.17 14.15
CA LEU A 239 -3.08 20.88 14.55
C LEU A 239 -2.81 20.82 16.06
N LEU A 240 -2.39 21.93 16.67
CA LEU A 240 -2.17 22.02 18.11
C LEU A 240 -3.47 21.99 18.93
N SER A 241 -4.60 22.38 18.33
CA SER A 241 -5.92 22.40 18.98
C SER A 241 -6.67 21.08 18.90
N LEU A 242 -6.19 20.13 18.08
CA LEU A 242 -6.85 18.83 17.90
C LEU A 242 -6.86 18.02 19.20
N LYS A 243 -7.98 17.33 19.44
CA LYS A 243 -8.08 16.36 20.54
C LYS A 243 -7.08 15.20 20.29
N PRO A 244 -6.40 14.70 21.31
CA PRO A 244 -5.47 13.58 21.17
C PRO A 244 -6.24 12.25 21.13
N ASN A 245 -7.20 12.12 20.23
CA ASN A 245 -8.15 11.00 20.13
C ASN A 245 -7.82 10.04 18.97
N GLY A 246 -6.61 10.03 18.47
CA GLY A 246 -6.20 9.13 17.41
C GLY A 246 -4.70 8.97 17.29
N ILE A 247 -4.31 8.00 16.50
CA ILE A 247 -2.99 7.92 15.88
C ILE A 247 -3.11 8.47 14.46
N PRO A 248 -2.04 8.88 13.79
CA PRO A 248 -2.13 9.39 12.41
C PRO A 248 -2.92 8.49 11.47
N ASP A 249 -2.79 7.18 11.64
CA ASP A 249 -3.46 6.17 10.83
C ASP A 249 -4.91 5.89 11.24
N THR A 250 -5.37 6.33 12.41
CA THR A 250 -6.75 6.07 12.88
C THR A 250 -7.79 7.00 12.28
N ILE A 251 -7.38 8.17 11.82
CA ILE A 251 -8.22 9.04 10.97
C ILE A 251 -8.28 8.51 9.52
N ALA A 252 -7.46 7.51 9.19
CA ALA A 252 -7.50 6.92 7.86
C ALA A 252 -8.87 6.34 7.49
N TYR A 253 -9.66 5.90 8.49
CA TYR A 253 -11.01 5.39 8.24
C TYR A 253 -12.04 6.21 9.01
N VAL A 254 -13.02 6.74 8.28
CA VAL A 254 -14.15 7.51 8.79
C VAL A 254 -15.41 6.69 8.52
N THR A 255 -16.26 6.55 9.52
CA THR A 255 -17.53 5.82 9.41
C THR A 255 -18.59 6.68 8.74
N GLU A 256 -19.60 6.03 8.16
CA GLU A 256 -20.78 6.71 7.61
C GLU A 256 -21.48 7.59 8.64
N GLU A 257 -21.51 7.16 9.90
CA GLU A 257 -22.10 7.92 11.00
C GLU A 257 -21.29 9.20 11.28
N GLU A 258 -19.98 9.09 11.38
CA GLU A 258 -19.08 10.23 11.58
C GLU A 258 -19.14 11.23 10.41
N LEU A 259 -19.20 10.74 9.17
CA LEU A 259 -19.40 11.57 7.99
C LEU A 259 -20.74 12.30 8.03
N SER A 260 -21.80 11.61 8.45
CA SER A 260 -23.13 12.22 8.59
C SER A 260 -23.16 13.32 9.64
N GLN A 261 -22.48 13.12 10.78
CA GLN A 261 -22.36 14.13 11.84
C GLN A 261 -21.50 15.32 11.39
N ALA A 262 -20.43 15.07 10.66
CA ALA A 262 -19.52 16.11 10.16
C ALA A 262 -20.05 16.84 8.91
N GLN A 263 -21.13 16.36 8.30
CA GLN A 263 -21.61 16.83 7.00
C GLN A 263 -21.78 18.34 6.90
N PRO A 264 -22.43 19.07 7.84
CA PRO A 264 -22.60 20.52 7.72
C PRO A 264 -21.27 21.26 7.58
N GLU A 265 -20.27 20.83 8.35
CA GLU A 265 -18.94 21.45 8.33
C GLU A 265 -18.13 21.03 7.09
N LEU A 266 -18.32 19.82 6.58
CA LEU A 266 -17.73 19.39 5.30
C LEU A 266 -18.31 20.19 4.13
N GLU A 267 -19.61 20.44 4.11
CA GLU A 267 -20.26 21.31 3.12
C GLU A 267 -19.74 22.76 3.19
N ASN A 268 -19.53 23.29 4.39
CA ASN A 268 -18.90 24.60 4.60
C ASN A 268 -17.44 24.64 4.09
N LEU A 269 -16.75 23.50 4.06
CA LEU A 269 -15.42 23.38 3.47
C LEU A 269 -15.46 23.23 1.94
N GLY A 270 -16.62 22.99 1.34
CA GLY A 270 -16.81 22.85 -0.10
C GLY A 270 -16.98 21.41 -0.60
N TYR A 271 -17.17 20.43 0.29
CA TYR A 271 -17.53 19.08 -0.12
C TYR A 271 -18.99 19.01 -0.58
N GLU A 272 -19.21 18.28 -1.67
CA GLU A 272 -20.55 17.98 -2.13
C GLU A 272 -21.04 16.65 -1.53
N ARG A 273 -22.18 16.68 -0.85
CA ARG A 273 -22.76 15.53 -0.17
C ARG A 273 -22.89 14.30 -1.09
N GLU A 274 -23.42 14.51 -2.29
CA GLU A 274 -23.63 13.44 -3.25
C GLU A 274 -22.32 12.79 -3.67
N ALA A 275 -21.25 13.57 -3.85
CA ALA A 275 -19.93 13.05 -4.17
C ALA A 275 -19.36 12.19 -3.03
N VAL A 276 -19.51 12.62 -1.80
CA VAL A 276 -19.08 11.87 -0.62
C VAL A 276 -19.86 10.55 -0.48
N LEU A 277 -21.18 10.58 -0.64
CA LEU A 277 -22.02 9.38 -0.56
C LEU A 277 -21.72 8.39 -1.70
N MET A 278 -21.48 8.89 -2.91
CA MET A 278 -21.06 8.05 -4.04
C MET A 278 -19.71 7.37 -3.77
N ALA A 279 -18.75 8.09 -3.24
CA ALA A 279 -17.43 7.55 -2.93
C ALA A 279 -17.48 6.56 -1.76
N LEU A 280 -18.33 6.78 -0.75
CA LEU A 280 -18.54 5.84 0.35
C LEU A 280 -19.08 4.49 -0.15
N GLY A 281 -19.96 4.51 -1.16
CA GLY A 281 -20.53 3.32 -1.81
C GLY A 281 -19.71 2.77 -2.98
N ALA A 282 -18.59 3.40 -3.33
CA ALA A 282 -17.79 2.97 -4.48
C ALA A 282 -17.09 1.63 -4.20
N PRO A 283 -16.93 0.79 -5.24
CA PRO A 283 -16.12 -0.41 -5.11
C PRO A 283 -14.67 -0.05 -4.78
N PRO A 284 -13.94 -0.95 -4.10
CA PRO A 284 -12.54 -0.73 -3.77
C PRO A 284 -11.68 -0.57 -5.03
N SER A 285 -10.51 0.07 -4.87
CA SER A 285 -9.51 0.16 -5.93
C SER A 285 -9.06 -1.25 -6.36
N PRO A 286 -8.76 -1.48 -7.65
CA PRO A 286 -8.24 -2.75 -8.14
C PRO A 286 -6.96 -3.23 -7.41
N VAL A 287 -6.14 -2.28 -6.95
CA VAL A 287 -4.98 -2.55 -6.09
C VAL A 287 -5.19 -1.80 -4.79
N GLU A 288 -5.48 -2.53 -3.74
CA GLU A 288 -5.80 -2.00 -2.41
C GLU A 288 -5.08 -2.84 -1.34
N TYR A 289 -5.13 -2.39 -0.10
CA TYR A 289 -4.74 -3.23 1.04
C TYR A 289 -5.83 -4.26 1.32
N TYR A 290 -5.42 -5.52 1.36
CA TYR A 290 -6.29 -6.65 1.66
C TYR A 290 -5.92 -7.28 2.99
N HIS A 291 -6.95 -7.75 3.68
CA HIS A 291 -6.84 -8.68 4.78
C HIS A 291 -6.92 -10.11 4.23
N PHE A 292 -5.87 -10.88 4.48
CA PHE A 292 -5.85 -12.32 4.24
C PHE A 292 -5.90 -13.04 5.58
N ALA A 293 -6.81 -13.99 5.74
CA ALA A 293 -6.85 -14.83 6.93
C ALA A 293 -7.07 -16.30 6.57
N CYS A 294 -6.52 -17.20 7.40
CA CYS A 294 -6.74 -18.63 7.28
C CYS A 294 -6.60 -19.31 8.63
N ARG A 295 -7.13 -20.54 8.74
CA ARG A 295 -7.04 -21.40 9.93
C ARG A 295 -6.30 -22.71 9.61
N PRO A 296 -5.75 -23.37 10.66
CA PRO A 296 -5.14 -24.69 10.51
C PRO A 296 -6.05 -25.74 9.92
#